data_82a84e4ea7ad4dae93f4b61337459b0c
#
_entry.id   82a84e4ea7ad4dae93f4b61337459b0c
#
_cell.length_a   1.000
_cell.length_b   1.000
_cell.length_c   1.000
_cell.angle_alpha   90.00
_cell.angle_beta   90.00
_cell.angle_gamma   90.00
#
_symmetry.space_group_name_H-M   'P 1'
#
loop_
_entity.id
_entity.type
_entity.pdbx_description
1 polymer ?
#
loop_
_entity_poly.entity_id
_entity_poly.type
_entity_poly.pdbx_seq_one_letter_code
_entity_poly.pdbx_strand_id
1 'polypeptide(L)'
;MSGTQSGTSVFTAANGDQLIGTFSGVAAIVTTPTGPVAEFSGTYWVTEGTGRFVGYTGTGVYWGTATLALPEDTGELYFDGTLTKPE
;
A
#
# COMPACT_ATOMS: atom_id res chain seq x y z
N MET A 1 10.07 6.76 -16.48
CA MET A 1 10.80 5.77 -15.69
C MET A 1 9.83 4.85 -14.99
N SER A 2 10.08 3.58 -15.02
CA SER A 2 9.21 2.61 -14.36
C SER A 2 10.05 1.55 -13.65
N GLY A 3 9.44 0.89 -12.69
CA GLY A 3 10.11 -0.16 -11.95
C GLY A 3 9.11 -1.00 -11.17
N THR A 4 9.63 -2.04 -10.56
CA THR A 4 8.84 -2.90 -9.67
C THR A 4 9.08 -2.50 -8.22
N GLN A 5 8.11 -2.79 -7.37
CA GLN A 5 8.24 -2.58 -5.94
C GLN A 5 7.66 -3.78 -5.20
N SER A 6 8.28 -4.11 -4.09
CA SER A 6 7.79 -5.17 -3.22
C SER A 6 8.33 -4.94 -1.82
N GLY A 7 7.66 -5.50 -0.84
CA GLY A 7 8.11 -5.36 0.53
C GLY A 7 7.08 -5.85 1.51
N THR A 8 7.33 -5.52 2.77
CA THR A 8 6.44 -5.83 3.88
C THR A 8 5.83 -4.54 4.40
N SER A 9 4.54 -4.56 4.66
CA SER A 9 3.86 -3.43 5.28
C SER A 9 3.26 -3.84 6.62
N VAL A 10 3.17 -2.87 7.53
CA VAL A 10 2.59 -3.07 8.85
C VAL A 10 1.54 -1.99 9.06
N PHE A 11 0.33 -2.42 9.35
CA PHE A 11 -0.74 -1.54 9.79
C PHE A 11 -0.91 -1.69 11.29
N THR A 12 -0.80 -0.61 12.03
CA THR A 12 -0.94 -0.61 13.48
C THR A 12 -2.24 0.09 13.86
N ALA A 13 -3.11 -0.62 14.55
CA ALA A 13 -4.35 -0.04 15.07
C ALA A 13 -4.08 0.81 16.32
N ALA A 14 -5.06 1.61 16.70
CA ALA A 14 -4.92 2.53 17.82
C ALA A 14 -4.60 1.84 19.15
N ASN A 15 -5.00 0.58 19.32
CA ASN A 15 -4.71 -0.20 20.53
C ASN A 15 -3.37 -0.95 20.47
N GLY A 16 -2.60 -0.77 19.40
CA GLY A 16 -1.30 -1.43 19.24
C GLY A 16 -1.32 -2.75 18.49
N ASP A 17 -2.49 -3.31 18.19
CA ASP A 17 -2.59 -4.52 17.41
C ASP A 17 -2.18 -4.26 15.96
N GLN A 18 -1.56 -5.24 15.32
CA GLN A 18 -0.97 -5.06 14.00
C GLN A 18 -1.47 -6.08 12.99
N LEU A 19 -1.62 -5.61 11.75
CA LEU A 19 -1.76 -6.47 10.58
C LEU A 19 -0.47 -6.34 9.77
N ILE A 20 0.10 -7.46 9.42
CA ILE A 20 1.37 -7.50 8.68
C ILE A 20 1.10 -8.19 7.36
N GLY A 21 1.57 -7.58 6.29
CA GLY A 21 1.36 -8.13 4.97
C GLY A 21 2.52 -7.84 4.04
N THR A 22 2.44 -8.42 2.87
CA THR A 22 3.40 -8.17 1.79
C THR A 22 2.69 -7.54 0.62
N PHE A 23 3.44 -6.78 -0.14
CA PHE A 23 2.91 -6.16 -1.35
C PHE A 23 3.89 -6.35 -2.51
N SER A 24 3.34 -6.34 -3.71
CA SER A 24 4.14 -6.40 -4.93
C SER A 24 3.40 -5.63 -6.03
N GLY A 25 4.11 -4.78 -6.71
CA GLY A 25 3.49 -3.97 -7.75
C GLY A 25 4.52 -3.25 -8.61
N VAL A 26 4.04 -2.23 -9.29
CA VAL A 26 4.84 -1.42 -10.20
C VAL A 26 4.68 0.06 -9.85
N ALA A 27 5.69 0.82 -10.18
CA ALA A 27 5.67 2.26 -10.06
C ALA A 27 6.22 2.87 -11.34
N ALA A 28 5.64 3.98 -11.76
CA ALA A 28 6.08 4.70 -12.96
C ALA A 28 6.07 6.19 -12.67
N ILE A 29 7.01 6.92 -13.24
CA ILE A 29 7.05 8.37 -13.16
C ILE A 29 6.53 8.92 -14.48
N VAL A 30 5.49 9.76 -14.39
CA VAL A 30 4.84 10.37 -15.53
C VAL A 30 5.04 11.87 -15.45
N THR A 31 5.42 12.48 -16.57
CA THR A 31 5.57 13.93 -16.64
C THR A 31 4.21 14.55 -16.98
N THR A 32 3.79 15.50 -16.14
CA THR A 32 2.55 16.26 -16.36
C THR A 32 2.88 17.74 -16.52
N PRO A 33 1.92 18.57 -17.00
CA PRO A 33 2.16 20.01 -17.11
C PRO A 33 2.51 20.68 -15.78
N THR A 34 2.15 20.08 -14.65
CA THR A 34 2.43 20.63 -13.33
C THR A 34 3.64 19.99 -12.67
N GLY A 35 4.34 19.07 -13.35
CA GLY A 35 5.55 18.44 -12.88
C GLY A 35 5.47 16.92 -12.89
N PRO A 36 6.51 16.24 -12.41
CA PRO A 36 6.52 14.78 -12.39
C PRO A 36 5.60 14.24 -11.31
N VAL A 37 4.94 13.14 -11.62
CA VAL A 37 4.04 12.42 -10.73
C VAL A 37 4.42 10.95 -10.76
N ALA A 38 4.55 10.34 -9.59
CA ALA A 38 4.73 8.91 -9.48
C ALA A 38 3.36 8.26 -9.42
N GLU A 39 3.14 7.24 -10.25
CA GLU A 39 1.95 6.42 -10.22
C GLU A 39 2.37 5.02 -9.80
N PHE A 40 1.62 4.41 -8.88
CA PHE A 40 1.93 3.08 -8.41
C PHE A 40 0.66 2.26 -8.24
N SER A 41 0.81 0.96 -8.42
CA SER A 41 -0.28 0.01 -8.26
C SER A 41 0.28 -1.38 -8.02
N GLY A 42 -0.49 -2.22 -7.38
CA GLY A 42 -0.08 -3.59 -7.12
C GLY A 42 -1.11 -4.35 -6.33
N THR A 43 -0.64 -5.48 -5.80
CA THR A 43 -1.44 -6.39 -4.98
C THR A 43 -0.81 -6.50 -3.60
N TYR A 44 -1.64 -6.66 -2.58
CA TYR A 44 -1.15 -6.91 -1.23
C TYR A 44 -1.83 -8.14 -0.64
N TRP A 45 -1.12 -8.76 0.30
CA TRP A 45 -1.60 -9.96 1.03
C TRP A 45 -1.34 -9.75 2.50
N VAL A 46 -2.34 -10.03 3.34
CA VAL A 46 -2.16 -10.08 4.79
C VAL A 46 -1.62 -11.46 5.15
N THR A 47 -0.48 -11.51 5.79
CA THR A 47 0.22 -12.75 6.12
C THR A 47 0.22 -13.06 7.61
N GLU A 48 0.11 -12.04 8.46
CA GLU A 48 0.18 -12.17 9.89
C GLU A 48 -0.66 -11.10 10.58
N GLY A 49 -0.97 -11.34 11.85
CA GLY A 49 -1.58 -10.34 12.69
C GLY A 49 -1.22 -10.57 14.15
N THR A 50 -1.31 -9.52 14.96
CA THR A 50 -1.09 -9.60 16.39
C THR A 50 -2.35 -9.22 17.14
N GLY A 51 -2.45 -9.61 18.42
CA GLY A 51 -3.62 -9.29 19.23
C GLY A 51 -4.89 -9.80 18.59
N ARG A 52 -5.86 -8.92 18.40
CA ARG A 52 -7.16 -9.30 17.81
C ARG A 52 -7.07 -9.64 16.32
N PHE A 53 -5.93 -9.36 15.69
CA PHE A 53 -5.75 -9.67 14.27
C PHE A 53 -5.06 -10.99 14.01
N VAL A 54 -4.76 -11.76 15.05
CA VAL A 54 -4.19 -13.10 14.89
C VAL A 54 -5.12 -13.96 14.06
N GLY A 55 -4.56 -14.58 13.01
CA GLY A 55 -5.31 -15.44 12.11
C GLY A 55 -6.07 -14.74 10.99
N TYR A 56 -6.05 -13.41 10.96
CA TYR A 56 -6.64 -12.68 9.86
C TYR A 56 -5.88 -12.94 8.57
N THR A 57 -6.62 -13.06 7.48
CA THR A 57 -6.06 -13.16 6.13
C THR A 57 -6.77 -12.16 5.23
N GLY A 58 -6.14 -11.80 4.14
CA GLY A 58 -6.77 -10.90 3.20
C GLY A 58 -5.89 -10.69 1.99
N THR A 59 -6.51 -10.18 0.95
CA THR A 59 -5.83 -9.82 -0.28
C THR A 59 -6.59 -8.67 -0.94
N GLY A 60 -5.88 -7.89 -1.72
CA GLY A 60 -6.51 -6.79 -2.43
C GLY A 60 -5.53 -6.12 -3.36
N VAL A 61 -5.98 -5.03 -3.94
CA VAL A 61 -5.17 -4.20 -4.82
C VAL A 61 -4.98 -2.84 -4.18
N TYR A 62 -3.90 -2.18 -4.55
CA TYR A 62 -3.66 -0.81 -4.17
C TYR A 62 -3.24 0.00 -5.39
N TRP A 63 -3.52 1.27 -5.36
CA TRP A 63 -3.08 2.20 -6.39
C TRP A 63 -2.98 3.59 -5.79
N GLY A 64 -2.19 4.43 -6.42
CA GLY A 64 -2.08 5.79 -5.94
C GLY A 64 -1.14 6.62 -6.78
N THR A 65 -1.04 7.87 -6.41
CA THR A 65 -0.15 8.83 -7.05
C THR A 65 0.56 9.66 -5.99
N ALA A 66 1.76 10.11 -6.32
CA ALA A 66 2.49 11.02 -5.46
C ALA A 66 3.11 12.12 -6.34
N THR A 67 2.90 13.37 -5.93
CA THR A 67 3.47 14.51 -6.60
C THR A 67 4.91 14.68 -6.15
N LEU A 68 5.83 14.77 -7.10
CA LEU A 68 7.26 14.88 -6.81
C LEU A 68 7.78 16.30 -6.95
N ALA A 69 6.87 17.28 -7.06
CA ALA A 69 7.24 18.68 -7.19
C ALA A 69 7.55 19.30 -5.83
N LEU A 70 8.68 19.99 -5.74
CA LEU A 70 9.05 20.74 -4.54
C LEU A 70 8.28 22.06 -4.49
N PRO A 71 8.02 22.63 -3.31
CA PRO A 71 8.57 22.20 -2.01
C PRO A 71 7.73 21.15 -1.28
N GLU A 72 6.59 20.77 -1.80
CA GLU A 72 5.69 19.84 -1.12
C GLU A 72 5.46 18.59 -1.96
N ASP A 73 5.68 17.43 -1.34
CA ASP A 73 5.26 16.16 -1.90
C ASP A 73 3.90 15.82 -1.31
N THR A 74 2.93 15.60 -2.18
CA THR A 74 1.61 15.15 -1.76
C THR A 74 1.30 13.85 -2.47
N GLY A 75 0.49 13.02 -1.82
CA GLY A 75 0.15 11.74 -2.42
C GLY A 75 -1.15 11.21 -1.91
N GLU A 76 -1.70 10.29 -2.68
CA GLU A 76 -2.92 9.59 -2.34
C GLU A 76 -2.70 8.11 -2.57
N LEU A 77 -3.19 7.31 -1.64
CA LEU A 77 -3.10 5.87 -1.72
C LEU A 77 -4.48 5.28 -1.44
N TYR A 78 -4.91 4.43 -2.35
CA TYR A 78 -6.22 3.79 -2.26
C TYR A 78 -6.03 2.28 -2.18
N PHE A 79 -6.90 1.65 -1.40
CA PHE A 79 -6.91 0.20 -1.22
C PHE A 79 -8.31 -0.33 -1.56
N ASP A 80 -8.34 -1.50 -2.17
CA ASP A 80 -9.59 -2.22 -2.40
C ASP A 80 -9.30 -3.71 -2.24
N GLY A 81 -9.99 -4.33 -1.30
CA GLY A 81 -9.77 -5.74 -1.04
C GLY A 81 -10.64 -6.26 0.08
N THR A 82 -10.36 -7.47 0.48
CA THR A 82 -11.11 -8.15 1.54
C THR A 82 -10.20 -8.57 2.66
N LEU A 83 -10.71 -8.50 3.88
CA LEU A 83 -10.06 -8.98 5.08
C LEU A 83 -10.98 -10.03 5.71
N THR A 84 -10.44 -11.21 5.95
CA THR A 84 -11.21 -12.32 6.47
C THR A 84 -10.77 -12.63 7.90
N LYS A 85 -11.73 -12.66 8.81
CA LYS A 85 -11.49 -13.05 10.20
C LYS A 85 -11.30 -14.56 10.30
N PRO A 86 -10.50 -15.03 11.24
CA PRO A 86 -10.44 -16.45 11.55
C PRO A 86 -11.76 -16.89 12.19
N GLU A 87 -12.12 -18.11 11.95
CA GLU A 87 -13.30 -18.72 12.59
C GLU A 87 -13.00 -19.16 14.02
#